data_fe5424d9065f0fd53a285047a49a78c0
#
_entry.id   fe5424d9065f0fd53a285047a49a78c0
#
_cell.length_a   1.000
_cell.length_b   1.000
_cell.length_c   1.000
_cell.angle_alpha   90.00
_cell.angle_beta   90.00
_cell.angle_gamma   90.00
#
_symmetry.space_group_name_H-M   'P 1'
#
loop_
_entity.id
_entity.type
_entity.pdbx_description
1 polymer ?
#
loop_
_entity_poly.entity_id
_entity_poly.type
_entity_poly.pdbx_seq_one_letter_code
_entity_poly.pdbx_strand_id
1 'polypeptide(L)'
;MSTENHKAYAIKQKDIDYNEKDLLMVQAQLINCNSKGHVLVEKVSKDAGTYSAGKYYIPGVAMKFGEHPEEAGLRVLTEELEIDDREIALVGTQSHWNDVKNHWYLLYLFETVQPISQEEIDNPCEGIDELLYLNLEDATEENSTQGLRDICEAMKIPGKTYI
;
A
#
# COMPACT_ATOMS: atom_id res chain seq x y z
N MET A 1 -0.43 23.10 -2.76
CA MET A 1 0.31 23.29 -1.51
C MET A 1 1.60 24.04 -1.75
N SER A 2 1.94 24.97 -0.84
CA SER A 2 3.14 25.78 -1.01
C SER A 2 4.40 24.97 -0.72
N THR A 3 5.47 25.25 -1.44
CA THR A 3 6.83 24.71 -1.19
C THR A 3 7.35 24.97 0.23
N GLU A 4 6.75 25.94 0.95
CA GLU A 4 7.08 26.28 2.33
C GLU A 4 6.68 25.20 3.32
N ASN A 5 5.54 24.52 3.10
CA ASN A 5 5.09 23.41 3.94
C ASN A 5 6.01 22.18 3.79
N HIS A 6 6.55 21.95 2.61
CA HIS A 6 7.55 20.90 2.38
C HIS A 6 8.83 21.15 3.17
N LYS A 7 9.30 22.39 3.19
CA LYS A 7 10.51 22.77 3.95
C LYS A 7 10.32 22.61 5.44
N ALA A 8 9.17 23.02 5.97
CA ALA A 8 8.85 22.90 7.39
C ALA A 8 8.79 21.42 7.82
N TYR A 9 8.21 20.57 7.00
CA TYR A 9 8.15 19.12 7.28
C TYR A 9 9.55 18.48 7.23
N ALA A 10 10.35 18.81 6.22
CA ALA A 10 11.71 18.31 6.10
C ALA A 10 12.63 18.77 7.25
N ILE A 11 12.43 20.00 7.76
CA ILE A 11 13.19 20.53 8.90
C ILE A 11 12.82 19.76 10.18
N LYS A 12 11.54 19.50 10.41
CA LYS A 12 11.09 18.71 11.57
C LYS A 12 11.61 17.28 11.56
N GLN A 13 11.74 16.69 10.38
CA GLN A 13 12.35 15.36 10.24
C GLN A 13 13.85 15.36 10.48
N LYS A 14 14.54 16.45 10.20
CA LYS A 14 15.99 16.59 10.47
C LYS A 14 16.32 16.67 11.96
N ASP A 15 15.36 17.06 12.80
CA ASP A 15 15.52 17.05 14.26
C ASP A 15 15.50 15.64 14.87
N ILE A 16 15.06 14.65 14.10
CA ILE A 16 15.19 13.24 14.40
C ILE A 16 16.45 12.78 13.68
N ASP A 17 17.43 12.27 14.41
CA ASP A 17 18.77 11.90 13.94
C ASP A 17 18.73 10.87 12.78
N TYR A 18 18.19 11.29 11.65
CA TYR A 18 18.19 10.50 10.42
C TYR A 18 19.52 10.71 9.69
N ASN A 19 20.21 9.62 9.46
CA ASN A 19 21.26 9.54 8.47
C ASN A 19 20.65 9.92 7.09
N GLU A 20 21.39 10.61 6.22
CA GLU A 20 20.94 10.98 4.86
C GLU A 20 20.47 9.78 4.01
N LYS A 21 20.80 8.57 4.45
CA LYS A 21 20.37 7.30 3.84
C LYS A 21 19.06 6.78 4.39
N ASP A 22 18.58 7.29 5.51
CA ASP A 22 17.36 6.84 6.19
C ASP A 22 16.20 7.66 5.67
N LEU A 23 15.50 7.13 4.69
CA LEU A 23 14.31 7.77 4.14
C LEU A 23 13.06 7.25 4.84
N LEU A 24 12.21 8.17 5.24
CA LEU A 24 10.84 7.87 5.62
C LEU A 24 9.98 7.92 4.36
N MET A 25 9.41 6.78 4.01
CA MET A 25 8.44 6.64 2.93
C MET A 25 7.04 6.55 3.52
N VAL A 26 6.18 7.50 3.16
CA VAL A 26 4.78 7.47 3.59
C VAL A 26 3.92 7.04 2.43
N GLN A 27 3.07 6.03 2.66
CA GLN A 27 2.23 5.44 1.62
C GLN A 27 0.80 5.27 2.12
N ALA A 28 -0.16 5.30 1.21
CA ALA A 28 -1.51 4.81 1.43
C ALA A 28 -1.69 3.49 0.68
N GLN A 29 -2.27 2.50 1.33
CA GLN A 29 -2.58 1.20 0.75
C GLN A 29 -4.06 0.88 0.91
N LEU A 30 -4.62 0.16 -0.05
CA LEU A 30 -6.01 -0.23 -0.06
C LEU A 30 -6.15 -1.73 0.15
N ILE A 31 -6.81 -2.09 1.25
CA ILE A 31 -7.18 -3.47 1.55
C ILE A 31 -8.60 -3.70 1.06
N ASN A 32 -8.80 -4.68 0.22
CA ASN A 32 -10.12 -5.13 -0.20
C ASN A 32 -10.15 -6.65 -0.15
N CYS A 33 -11.21 -7.21 0.42
CA CYS A 33 -11.40 -8.65 0.52
C CYS A 33 -12.69 -9.06 -0.19
N ASN A 34 -12.63 -10.18 -0.90
CA ASN A 34 -13.82 -10.79 -1.47
C ASN A 34 -14.59 -11.61 -0.41
N SER A 35 -15.75 -12.17 -0.81
CA SER A 35 -16.60 -12.97 0.06
C SER A 35 -15.94 -14.27 0.59
N LYS A 36 -14.83 -14.68 -0.01
CA LYS A 36 -14.04 -15.84 0.43
C LYS A 36 -12.94 -15.45 1.44
N GLY A 37 -12.79 -14.17 1.74
CA GLY A 37 -11.72 -13.67 2.59
C GLY A 37 -10.35 -13.58 1.90
N HIS A 38 -10.31 -13.67 0.59
CA HIS A 38 -9.09 -13.43 -0.19
C HIS A 38 -8.86 -11.93 -0.34
N VAL A 39 -7.61 -11.51 -0.29
CA VAL A 39 -7.20 -10.11 -0.38
C VAL A 39 -6.84 -9.72 -1.80
N LEU A 40 -7.29 -8.53 -2.22
CA LEU A 40 -6.90 -7.95 -3.50
C LEU A 40 -5.42 -7.61 -3.49
N VAL A 41 -4.69 -8.09 -4.48
CA VAL A 41 -3.28 -7.83 -4.68
C VAL A 41 -2.97 -7.46 -6.13
N GLU A 42 -1.91 -6.74 -6.32
CA GLU A 42 -1.30 -6.51 -7.62
C GLU A 42 -0.01 -7.30 -7.75
N LYS A 43 0.22 -7.89 -8.90
CA LYS A 43 1.49 -8.50 -9.26
C LYS A 43 2.32 -7.51 -10.04
N VAL A 44 3.37 -7.02 -9.40
CA VAL A 44 4.26 -6.03 -10.00
C VAL A 44 5.09 -6.68 -11.11
N SER A 45 5.19 -6.03 -12.26
CA SER A 45 5.98 -6.53 -13.38
C SER A 45 7.44 -6.78 -12.97
N LYS A 46 8.02 -7.87 -13.46
CA LYS A 46 9.43 -8.20 -13.25
C LYS A 46 10.37 -7.11 -13.79
N ASP A 47 9.91 -6.39 -14.81
CA ASP A 47 10.67 -5.34 -15.45
C ASP A 47 10.46 -3.95 -14.84
N ALA A 48 9.67 -3.85 -13.76
CA ALA A 48 9.36 -2.58 -13.11
C ALA A 48 10.57 -1.89 -12.45
N GLY A 49 11.69 -2.60 -12.28
CA GLY A 49 12.90 -2.03 -11.68
C GLY A 49 12.75 -1.63 -10.20
N THR A 50 11.73 -2.12 -9.52
CA THR A 50 11.43 -1.84 -8.12
C THR A 50 11.74 -3.02 -7.22
N TYR A 51 11.77 -2.77 -5.90
CA TYR A 51 11.93 -3.81 -4.88
C TYR A 51 10.86 -4.91 -4.97
N SER A 52 9.63 -4.54 -5.31
CA SER A 52 8.48 -5.44 -5.43
C SER A 52 8.36 -6.12 -6.79
N ALA A 53 9.32 -5.91 -7.71
CA ALA A 53 9.28 -6.51 -9.05
C ALA A 53 9.07 -8.03 -8.99
N GLY A 54 8.06 -8.52 -9.70
CA GLY A 54 7.67 -9.91 -9.76
C GLY A 54 6.95 -10.46 -8.53
N LYS A 55 6.65 -9.60 -7.53
CA LYS A 55 5.98 -10.00 -6.29
C LYS A 55 4.55 -9.46 -6.22
N TYR A 56 3.75 -10.14 -5.42
CA TYR A 56 2.44 -9.65 -4.99
C TYR A 56 2.60 -8.52 -3.97
N TYR A 57 1.78 -7.51 -4.12
CA TYR A 57 1.79 -6.30 -3.33
C TYR A 57 0.36 -5.81 -3.07
N ILE A 58 0.11 -5.14 -1.96
CA ILE A 58 -1.16 -4.47 -1.72
C ILE A 58 -1.20 -3.20 -2.58
N PRO A 59 -2.27 -2.95 -3.34
CA PRO A 59 -2.41 -1.72 -4.13
C PRO A 59 -2.16 -0.49 -3.26
N GLY A 60 -1.29 0.39 -3.71
CA GLY A 60 -0.89 1.53 -2.91
C GLY A 60 -0.12 2.59 -3.68
N VAL A 61 -0.11 3.80 -3.14
CA VAL A 61 0.60 4.95 -3.69
C VAL A 61 1.47 5.63 -2.66
N ALA A 62 2.59 6.19 -3.08
CA ALA A 62 3.35 7.10 -2.26
C ALA A 62 2.56 8.38 -2.04
N MET A 63 2.48 8.84 -0.80
CA MET A 63 1.82 10.09 -0.48
C MET A 63 2.62 11.28 -1.02
N LYS A 64 1.89 12.24 -1.59
CA LYS A 64 2.45 13.53 -1.98
C LYS A 64 2.61 14.42 -0.75
N PHE A 65 3.56 15.32 -0.80
CA PHE A 65 3.73 16.26 0.29
C PHE A 65 2.46 17.08 0.52
N GLY A 66 1.97 17.04 1.76
CA GLY A 66 0.80 17.75 2.23
C GLY A 66 -0.53 17.20 1.76
N GLU A 67 -0.52 16.09 1.08
CA GLU A 67 -1.71 15.33 0.77
C GLU A 67 -2.27 14.71 2.06
N HIS A 68 -3.57 14.78 2.21
CA HIS A 68 -4.22 14.09 3.32
C HIS A 68 -4.20 12.57 3.06
N PRO A 69 -4.01 11.73 4.09
CA PRO A 69 -4.00 10.27 3.90
C PRO A 69 -5.21 9.72 3.14
N GLU A 70 -6.40 10.26 3.40
CA GLU A 70 -7.63 9.87 2.70
C GLU A 70 -7.59 10.22 1.20
N GLU A 71 -7.03 11.38 0.84
CA GLU A 71 -6.83 11.75 -0.57
C GLU A 71 -5.89 10.76 -1.28
N ALA A 72 -4.82 10.36 -0.60
CA ALA A 72 -3.92 9.33 -1.12
C ALA A 72 -4.63 7.98 -1.24
N GLY A 73 -5.43 7.59 -0.27
CA GLY A 73 -6.24 6.38 -0.31
C GLY A 73 -7.21 6.35 -1.50
N LEU A 74 -7.87 7.47 -1.78
CA LEU A 74 -8.74 7.62 -2.96
C LEU A 74 -7.93 7.55 -4.27
N ARG A 75 -6.71 8.07 -4.29
CA ARG A 75 -5.82 7.94 -5.46
C ARG A 75 -5.42 6.49 -5.74
N VAL A 76 -5.34 5.62 -4.75
CA VAL A 76 -5.13 4.18 -5.01
C VAL A 76 -6.24 3.64 -5.89
N LEU A 77 -7.49 3.99 -5.59
CA LEU A 77 -8.63 3.58 -6.43
C LEU A 77 -8.53 4.15 -7.85
N THR A 78 -8.30 5.44 -7.99
CA THR A 78 -8.36 6.10 -9.30
C THR A 78 -7.13 5.90 -10.15
N GLU A 79 -5.93 5.86 -9.57
CA GLU A 79 -4.67 5.77 -10.31
C GLU A 79 -4.19 4.33 -10.50
N GLU A 80 -4.36 3.46 -9.49
CA GLU A 80 -3.88 2.07 -9.54
C GLU A 80 -4.95 1.10 -10.04
N LEU A 81 -6.20 1.29 -9.62
CA LEU A 81 -7.29 0.38 -9.94
C LEU A 81 -8.25 0.91 -11.01
N GLU A 82 -8.13 2.19 -11.39
CA GLU A 82 -9.03 2.87 -12.35
C GLU A 82 -10.51 2.78 -11.95
N ILE A 83 -10.78 2.84 -10.64
CA ILE A 83 -12.13 2.76 -10.07
C ILE A 83 -12.51 4.11 -9.49
N ASP A 84 -13.65 4.63 -9.93
CA ASP A 84 -14.26 5.84 -9.38
C ASP A 84 -15.38 5.49 -8.39
N ASP A 85 -15.83 6.51 -7.65
CA ASP A 85 -17.02 6.48 -6.81
C ASP A 85 -17.06 5.35 -5.74
N ARG A 86 -15.95 5.16 -5.04
CA ARG A 86 -15.88 4.29 -3.86
C ARG A 86 -15.60 5.09 -2.60
N GLU A 87 -16.26 4.68 -1.54
CA GLU A 87 -15.95 5.15 -0.20
C GLU A 87 -14.87 4.27 0.42
N ILE A 88 -13.97 4.92 1.14
CA ILE A 88 -12.89 4.25 1.89
C ILE A 88 -12.97 4.62 3.36
N ALA A 89 -12.47 3.74 4.20
CA ALA A 89 -12.33 3.98 5.63
C ALA A 89 -10.91 3.62 6.09
N LEU A 90 -10.31 4.47 6.92
CA LEU A 90 -9.03 4.16 7.56
C LEU A 90 -9.22 3.01 8.55
N VAL A 91 -8.50 1.91 8.36
CA VAL A 91 -8.57 0.72 9.22
C VAL A 91 -7.34 0.52 10.09
N GLY A 92 -6.27 1.22 9.81
CA GLY A 92 -5.08 1.16 10.64
C GLY A 92 -3.88 1.86 10.02
N THR A 93 -2.79 1.78 10.76
CA THR A 93 -1.46 2.20 10.30
C THR A 93 -0.48 1.07 10.56
N GLN A 94 0.53 0.99 9.73
CA GLN A 94 1.61 0.04 9.89
C GLN A 94 2.94 0.75 9.67
N SER A 95 3.96 0.38 10.41
CA SER A 95 5.31 0.84 10.10
C SER A 95 6.27 -0.34 10.05
N HIS A 96 7.18 -0.32 9.11
CA HIS A 96 8.22 -1.32 9.01
C HIS A 96 9.50 -0.74 8.43
N TRP A 97 10.60 -1.37 8.79
CA TRP A 97 11.91 -1.10 8.25
C TRP A 97 12.22 -2.02 7.07
N ASN A 98 12.71 -1.45 5.97
CA ASN A 98 13.21 -2.22 4.85
C ASN A 98 14.73 -2.09 4.81
N ASP A 99 15.43 -3.11 5.28
CA ASP A 99 16.89 -3.14 5.39
C ASP A 99 17.61 -3.23 4.04
N VAL A 100 16.96 -3.77 3.00
CA VAL A 100 17.51 -3.78 1.64
C VAL A 100 17.64 -2.38 1.07
N LYS A 101 16.63 -1.53 1.30
CA LYS A 101 16.58 -0.14 0.82
C LYS A 101 17.05 0.88 1.83
N ASN A 102 17.23 0.47 3.07
CA ASN A 102 17.48 1.40 4.18
C ASN A 102 16.40 2.48 4.30
N HIS A 103 15.13 2.05 4.19
CA HIS A 103 13.97 2.93 4.26
C HIS A 103 13.04 2.52 5.39
N TRP A 104 12.51 3.49 6.09
CA TRP A 104 11.41 3.31 7.00
C TRP A 104 10.10 3.64 6.29
N TYR A 105 9.14 2.73 6.35
CA TYR A 105 7.82 2.89 5.78
C TYR A 105 6.79 3.15 6.86
N LEU A 106 5.95 4.16 6.63
CA LEU A 106 4.72 4.40 7.35
C LEU A 106 3.56 4.23 6.38
N LEU A 107 2.68 3.31 6.67
CA LEU A 107 1.55 2.95 5.81
C LEU A 107 0.25 3.36 6.48
N TYR A 108 -0.59 4.08 5.74
CA TYR A 108 -2.00 4.28 6.06
C TYR A 108 -2.80 3.23 5.32
N LEU A 109 -3.51 2.39 6.07
CA LEU A 109 -4.28 1.27 5.53
C LEU A 109 -5.76 1.66 5.46
N PHE A 110 -6.29 1.63 4.26
CA PHE A 110 -7.70 1.90 3.99
C PHE A 110 -8.40 0.65 3.51
N GLU A 111 -9.70 0.58 3.75
CA GLU A 111 -10.58 -0.46 3.24
C GLU A 111 -11.70 0.18 2.43
N THR A 112 -12.10 -0.43 1.33
CA THR A 112 -13.30 0.00 0.59
C THR A 112 -14.55 -0.44 1.31
N VAL A 113 -15.52 0.48 1.40
CA VAL A 113 -16.83 0.17 1.97
C VAL A 113 -17.65 -0.75 1.05
N GLN A 114 -17.54 -0.54 -0.27
CA GLN A 114 -18.19 -1.38 -1.26
C GLN A 114 -17.21 -2.42 -1.84
N PRO A 115 -17.69 -3.64 -2.15
CA PRO A 115 -16.85 -4.64 -2.78
C PRO A 115 -16.42 -4.21 -4.19
N ILE A 116 -15.26 -4.71 -4.62
CA ILE A 116 -14.74 -4.56 -5.97
C ILE A 116 -14.97 -5.88 -6.70
N SER A 117 -15.60 -5.81 -7.87
CA SER A 117 -15.85 -6.99 -8.69
C SER A 117 -14.62 -7.40 -9.50
N GLN A 118 -14.57 -8.64 -9.94
CA GLN A 118 -13.50 -9.12 -10.82
C GLN A 118 -13.43 -8.33 -12.13
N GLU A 119 -14.57 -7.94 -12.69
CA GLU A 119 -14.63 -7.15 -13.94
C GLU A 119 -13.95 -5.78 -13.81
N GLU A 120 -14.03 -5.17 -12.62
CA GLU A 120 -13.41 -3.88 -12.33
C GLU A 120 -11.87 -3.95 -12.26
N ILE A 121 -11.30 -5.13 -12.02
CA ILE A 121 -9.86 -5.33 -11.89
C ILE A 121 -9.23 -6.11 -13.06
N ASP A 122 -9.98 -6.39 -14.11
CA ASP A 122 -9.50 -7.16 -15.26
C ASP A 122 -8.48 -6.41 -16.14
N ASN A 123 -8.36 -5.09 -15.98
CA ASN A 123 -7.44 -4.26 -16.75
C ASN A 123 -6.44 -3.55 -15.83
N PRO A 124 -5.32 -4.20 -15.47
CA PRO A 124 -4.31 -3.57 -14.64
C PRO A 124 -3.63 -2.38 -15.33
N CYS A 125 -3.20 -1.41 -14.54
CA CYS A 125 -2.44 -0.26 -15.04
C CYS A 125 -1.02 -0.64 -15.47
N GLU A 126 -0.33 0.30 -16.11
CA GLU A 126 1.06 0.09 -16.56
C GLU A 126 1.98 -0.27 -15.39
N GLY A 127 2.83 -1.27 -15.58
CA GLY A 127 3.76 -1.79 -14.56
C GLY A 127 3.17 -2.86 -13.65
N ILE A 128 1.89 -3.16 -13.79
CA ILE A 128 1.19 -4.24 -13.08
C ILE A 128 0.82 -5.32 -14.08
N ASP A 129 1.31 -6.54 -13.86
CA ASP A 129 1.01 -7.67 -14.73
C ASP A 129 -0.40 -8.22 -14.51
N GLU A 130 -0.88 -8.18 -13.27
CA GLU A 130 -2.12 -8.83 -12.87
C GLU A 130 -2.70 -8.21 -11.60
N LEU A 131 -4.02 -8.10 -11.53
CA LEU A 131 -4.79 -7.83 -10.32
C LEU A 131 -5.63 -9.06 -10.00
N LEU A 132 -5.56 -9.55 -8.78
CA LEU A 132 -6.29 -10.76 -8.37
C LEU A 132 -6.59 -10.77 -6.87
N TYR A 133 -7.51 -11.63 -6.47
CA TYR A 133 -7.76 -11.96 -5.08
C TYR A 133 -6.91 -13.16 -4.67
N LEU A 134 -5.92 -12.92 -3.82
CA LEU A 134 -4.99 -13.92 -3.30
C LEU A 134 -5.54 -14.54 -2.01
N ASN A 135 -5.50 -15.88 -1.92
CA ASN A 135 -5.74 -16.54 -0.65
C ASN A 135 -4.62 -16.17 0.34
N LEU A 136 -4.97 -15.86 1.58
CA LEU A 136 -4.02 -15.43 2.60
C LEU A 136 -2.89 -16.45 2.84
N GLU A 137 -3.18 -17.74 2.69
CA GLU A 137 -2.20 -18.81 2.86
C GLU A 137 -1.19 -18.92 1.71
N ASP A 138 -1.51 -18.32 0.55
CA ASP A 138 -0.65 -18.35 -0.63
C ASP A 138 0.41 -17.25 -0.67
N ALA A 139 0.35 -16.31 0.28
CA ALA A 139 1.37 -15.26 0.43
C ALA A 139 2.64 -15.81 1.10
N THR A 140 3.70 -15.95 0.32
CA THR A 140 4.99 -16.51 0.76
C THR A 140 6.11 -15.47 0.66
N GLU A 141 7.25 -15.76 1.31
CA GLU A 141 8.43 -14.91 1.19
C GLU A 141 8.94 -14.79 -0.25
N GLU A 142 8.78 -15.85 -1.02
CA GLU A 142 9.23 -15.90 -2.41
C GLU A 142 8.37 -15.05 -3.34
N ASN A 143 7.04 -15.06 -3.16
CA ASN A 143 6.09 -14.43 -4.08
C ASN A 143 5.49 -13.12 -3.59
N SER A 144 5.73 -12.70 -2.36
CA SER A 144 5.03 -11.59 -1.73
C SER A 144 5.98 -10.64 -0.99
N THR A 145 5.61 -9.37 -0.95
CA THR A 145 6.32 -8.39 -0.13
C THR A 145 6.09 -8.65 1.35
N GLN A 146 7.00 -8.16 2.20
CA GLN A 146 6.85 -8.30 3.65
C GLN A 146 5.56 -7.64 4.14
N GLY A 147 5.24 -6.43 3.66
CA GLY A 147 4.03 -5.73 4.05
C GLY A 147 2.75 -6.51 3.74
N LEU A 148 2.68 -7.17 2.58
CA LEU A 148 1.54 -8.04 2.26
C LEU A 148 1.46 -9.23 3.23
N ARG A 149 2.57 -9.88 3.52
CA ARG A 149 2.58 -11.02 4.46
C ARG A 149 2.12 -10.61 5.86
N ASP A 150 2.59 -9.47 6.35
CA ASP A 150 2.20 -8.94 7.67
C ASP A 150 0.68 -8.67 7.73
N ILE A 151 0.11 -8.12 6.67
CA ILE A 151 -1.33 -7.90 6.55
C ILE A 151 -2.07 -9.24 6.53
N CYS A 152 -1.63 -10.21 5.73
CA CYS A 152 -2.24 -11.53 5.68
C CYS A 152 -2.25 -12.22 7.05
N GLU A 153 -1.14 -12.16 7.78
CA GLU A 153 -1.07 -12.73 9.13
C GLU A 153 -1.99 -12.01 10.12
N ALA A 154 -2.08 -10.67 10.04
CA ALA A 154 -3.00 -9.90 10.87
C ALA A 154 -4.47 -10.25 10.59
N MET A 155 -4.83 -10.45 9.32
CA MET A 155 -6.19 -10.82 8.90
C MET A 155 -6.63 -12.20 9.38
N LYS A 156 -5.69 -13.11 9.63
CA LYS A 156 -5.99 -14.46 10.17
C LYS A 156 -6.41 -14.45 11.64
N ILE A 157 -6.16 -13.36 12.36
CA ILE A 157 -6.44 -13.24 13.79
C ILE A 157 -7.82 -12.59 13.97
N PRO A 158 -8.84 -13.31 14.50
CA PRO A 158 -10.17 -12.74 14.70
C PRO A 158 -10.14 -11.50 15.62
N GLY A 159 -10.80 -10.43 15.20
CA GLY A 159 -10.91 -9.19 15.96
C GLY A 159 -9.63 -8.34 16.04
N LYS A 160 -8.55 -8.74 15.40
CA LYS A 160 -7.34 -7.91 15.28
C LYS A 160 -7.51 -6.95 14.12
N THR A 161 -7.28 -5.68 14.38
CA THR A 161 -7.08 -4.67 13.33
C THR A 161 -5.70 -4.83 12.69
N TYR A 162 -5.51 -4.30 11.49
CA TYR A 162 -4.28 -4.42 10.67
C TYR A 162 -3.04 -3.70 11.23
N ILE A 163 -2.96 -3.57 12.50
CA ILE A 163 -1.88 -2.86 13.19
C ILE A 163 -0.85 -3.84 13.72
#